data_d93ee7d58203e0b3097f74528b42ffb2
#
_entry.id   d93ee7d58203e0b3097f74528b42ffb2
#
_cell.length_a   1.000
_cell.length_b   1.000
_cell.length_c   1.000
_cell.angle_alpha   90.00
_cell.angle_beta   90.00
_cell.angle_gamma   90.00
#
_symmetry.space_group_name_H-M   'P 1'
#
loop_
_entity.id
_entity.type
_entity.pdbx_description
1 polymer ?
#
loop_
_entity_poly.entity_id
_entity_poly.type
_entity_poly.pdbx_seq_one_letter_code
_entity_poly.pdbx_strand_id
1 'polypeptide(L)'
;QVDTGFIVFNEQNYPNFVRLLELLGVESQATRMGFSVRSDKLGLEYSGESFRGLFGHLRNLSDPLHWKMGLDIMRFHKLAKEKNPGESTVDEFLKLHGFGNRFKECFLLPLGAALWSCSTTRFGEFPMEFVMDFLANHQMLQVADRPVWRVLKGGSRTYVDKIVSQLSNRLRLNAAVQKVTRTKERVELSFPDGTSQTFDEVILACHADQALRLIASPSTDEVGLLKSFP
;
A
#
# COMPACT_ATOMS: atom_id res chain seq x y z
N GLN A 1 -20.26 -8.31 -3.54
CA GLN A 1 -19.13 -8.14 -2.61
C GLN A 1 -17.96 -7.54 -3.37
N VAL A 2 -17.30 -6.55 -2.79
CA VAL A 2 -16.12 -5.88 -3.36
C VAL A 2 -15.03 -5.91 -2.28
N ASP A 3 -13.84 -6.39 -2.65
CA ASP A 3 -12.68 -6.34 -1.78
C ASP A 3 -12.09 -4.92 -1.82
N THR A 4 -11.88 -4.31 -0.67
CA THR A 4 -11.42 -2.92 -0.54
C THR A 4 -10.04 -2.79 0.12
N GLY A 5 -9.50 -3.89 0.64
CA GLY A 5 -8.20 -3.94 1.29
C GLY A 5 -7.12 -4.54 0.39
N PHE A 6 -6.42 -5.56 0.87
CA PHE A 6 -5.39 -6.28 0.15
C PHE A 6 -6.03 -7.19 -0.93
N ILE A 7 -6.02 -6.73 -2.18
CA ILE A 7 -6.76 -7.36 -3.28
C ILE A 7 -5.89 -8.02 -4.35
N VAL A 8 -4.64 -7.62 -4.47
CA VAL A 8 -3.68 -8.16 -5.45
C VAL A 8 -2.37 -8.54 -4.79
N PHE A 9 -1.73 -9.58 -5.30
CA PHE A 9 -0.40 -10.02 -4.86
C PHE A 9 0.36 -10.62 -6.04
N ASN A 10 1.65 -10.85 -5.87
CA ASN A 10 2.47 -11.63 -6.78
C ASN A 10 3.37 -12.58 -5.99
N GLU A 11 3.84 -13.63 -6.63
CA GLU A 11 4.58 -14.71 -5.96
C GLU A 11 5.96 -14.25 -5.46
N GLN A 12 6.56 -13.26 -6.10
CA GLN A 12 7.90 -12.78 -5.76
C GLN A 12 7.90 -11.91 -4.49
N ASN A 13 6.94 -10.98 -4.38
CA ASN A 13 6.86 -10.06 -3.25
C ASN A 13 6.14 -10.64 -2.03
N TYR A 14 5.30 -11.68 -2.23
CA TYR A 14 4.42 -12.21 -1.18
C TYR A 14 4.58 -13.72 -0.96
N PRO A 15 5.82 -14.26 -0.80
CA PRO A 15 6.04 -15.72 -0.70
C PRO A 15 5.33 -16.34 0.51
N ASN A 16 5.26 -15.63 1.64
CA ASN A 16 4.57 -16.13 2.83
C ASN A 16 3.05 -16.17 2.64
N PHE A 17 2.48 -15.21 1.91
CA PHE A 17 1.06 -15.23 1.58
C PHE A 17 0.73 -16.35 0.61
N VAL A 18 1.55 -16.58 -0.40
CA VAL A 18 1.42 -17.71 -1.33
C VAL A 18 1.41 -19.03 -0.55
N ARG A 19 2.38 -19.24 0.34
CA ARG A 19 2.44 -20.42 1.20
C ARG A 19 1.18 -20.57 2.08
N LEU A 20 0.66 -19.47 2.64
CA LEU A 20 -0.59 -19.51 3.40
C LEU A 20 -1.76 -19.98 2.54
N LEU A 21 -1.90 -19.47 1.31
CA LEU A 21 -2.96 -19.88 0.39
C LEU A 21 -2.87 -21.36 0.03
N GLU A 22 -1.66 -21.88 -0.20
CA GLU A 22 -1.41 -23.29 -0.44
C GLU A 22 -1.85 -24.16 0.75
N LEU A 23 -1.47 -23.78 1.98
CA LEU A 23 -1.87 -24.47 3.21
C LEU A 23 -3.39 -24.48 3.42
N LEU A 24 -4.07 -23.42 3.02
CA LEU A 24 -5.52 -23.28 3.12
C LEU A 24 -6.29 -23.91 1.94
N GLY A 25 -5.60 -24.34 0.89
CA GLY A 25 -6.22 -24.82 -0.34
C GLY A 25 -7.04 -23.74 -1.05
N VAL A 26 -6.58 -22.47 -1.05
CA VAL A 26 -7.26 -21.34 -1.69
C VAL A 26 -6.62 -21.04 -3.03
N GLU A 27 -7.41 -21.04 -4.09
CA GLU A 27 -6.96 -20.78 -5.43
C GLU A 27 -6.87 -19.30 -5.77
N SER A 28 -5.90 -18.95 -6.60
CA SER A 28 -5.74 -17.63 -7.18
C SER A 28 -5.73 -17.70 -8.71
N GLN A 29 -5.94 -16.56 -9.35
CA GLN A 29 -5.88 -16.43 -10.80
C GLN A 29 -5.10 -15.19 -11.21
N ALA A 30 -4.46 -15.24 -12.37
CA ALA A 30 -3.77 -14.10 -12.93
C ALA A 30 -4.74 -12.94 -13.20
N THR A 31 -4.29 -11.73 -12.96
CA THR A 31 -5.02 -10.49 -13.21
C THR A 31 -4.11 -9.43 -13.80
N ARG A 32 -4.70 -8.37 -14.32
CA ARG A 32 -3.97 -7.17 -14.71
C ARG A 32 -4.13 -6.10 -13.64
N MET A 33 -3.02 -5.60 -13.14
CA MET A 33 -2.99 -4.43 -12.26
C MET A 33 -2.62 -3.22 -13.12
N GLY A 34 -3.61 -2.41 -13.44
CA GLY A 34 -3.47 -1.20 -14.22
C GLY A 34 -3.55 0.06 -13.37
N PHE A 35 -2.92 1.12 -13.86
CA PHE A 35 -3.05 2.47 -13.33
C PHE A 35 -3.55 3.36 -14.46
N SER A 36 -4.61 4.11 -14.20
CA SER A 36 -5.15 5.08 -15.14
C SER A 36 -5.46 6.40 -14.46
N VAL A 37 -5.33 7.47 -15.20
CA VAL A 37 -5.61 8.83 -14.70
C VAL A 37 -6.60 9.51 -15.64
N ARG A 38 -7.60 10.13 -15.04
CA ARG A 38 -8.51 11.04 -15.70
C ARG A 38 -8.52 12.38 -14.96
N SER A 39 -8.37 13.45 -15.71
CA SER A 39 -8.47 14.83 -15.22
C SER A 39 -9.37 15.62 -16.14
N ASP A 40 -10.61 15.86 -15.71
CA ASP A 40 -11.57 16.64 -16.48
C ASP A 40 -11.10 18.10 -16.65
N LYS A 41 -10.43 18.66 -15.63
CA LYS A 41 -9.86 20.02 -15.68
C LYS A 41 -8.83 20.18 -16.81
N LEU A 42 -8.02 19.15 -17.09
CA LEU A 42 -7.00 19.17 -18.11
C LEU A 42 -7.46 18.50 -19.41
N GLY A 43 -8.66 17.91 -19.41
CA GLY A 43 -9.16 17.08 -20.51
C GLY A 43 -8.24 15.91 -20.82
N LEU A 44 -7.62 15.33 -19.81
CA LEU A 44 -6.62 14.28 -19.92
C LEU A 44 -7.20 12.96 -19.45
N GLU A 45 -7.01 11.91 -20.24
CA GLU A 45 -7.30 10.53 -19.86
C GLU A 45 -6.26 9.60 -20.48
N TYR A 46 -5.67 8.72 -19.67
CA TYR A 46 -4.69 7.76 -20.16
C TYR A 46 -4.57 6.55 -19.20
N SER A 47 -4.03 5.44 -19.73
CA SER A 47 -3.61 4.28 -18.92
C SER A 47 -2.08 4.16 -18.94
N GLY A 48 -1.49 3.93 -17.77
CA GLY A 48 -0.06 3.72 -17.58
C GLY A 48 0.43 2.29 -17.85
N GLU A 49 -0.44 1.39 -18.34
CA GLU A 49 -0.07 -0.01 -18.57
C GLU A 49 0.89 -0.20 -19.74
N SER A 50 0.79 0.65 -20.76
CA SER A 50 1.56 0.53 -21.99
C SER A 50 1.72 1.88 -22.70
N PHE A 51 2.64 1.92 -23.65
CA PHE A 51 2.77 3.08 -24.54
C PHE A 51 1.46 3.40 -25.29
N ARG A 52 0.73 2.37 -25.74
CA ARG A 52 -0.59 2.56 -26.36
C ARG A 52 -1.60 3.12 -25.37
N GLY A 53 -1.57 2.70 -24.10
CA GLY A 53 -2.44 3.25 -23.06
C GLY A 53 -2.14 4.72 -22.78
N LEU A 54 -0.86 5.10 -22.74
CA LEU A 54 -0.43 6.49 -22.54
C LEU A 54 -0.91 7.41 -23.66
N PHE A 55 -0.87 6.94 -24.91
CA PHE A 55 -1.26 7.69 -26.11
C PHE A 55 -2.57 7.21 -26.75
N GLY A 56 -3.41 6.50 -26.02
CA GLY A 56 -4.66 5.91 -26.53
C GLY A 56 -5.69 6.91 -27.06
N HIS A 57 -5.67 8.14 -26.54
CA HIS A 57 -6.47 9.24 -27.08
C HIS A 57 -5.68 10.03 -28.12
N LEU A 58 -6.27 10.28 -29.29
CA LEU A 58 -5.65 11.08 -30.35
C LEU A 58 -5.20 12.47 -29.87
N ARG A 59 -5.94 13.07 -28.96
CA ARG A 59 -5.59 14.34 -28.32
C ARG A 59 -4.24 14.28 -27.60
N ASN A 60 -3.92 13.17 -26.95
CA ASN A 60 -2.65 13.00 -26.24
C ASN A 60 -1.46 12.97 -27.21
N LEU A 61 -1.65 12.49 -28.44
CA LEU A 61 -0.61 12.49 -29.46
C LEU A 61 -0.25 13.90 -29.96
N SER A 62 -1.21 14.82 -29.94
CA SER A 62 -0.99 16.22 -30.37
C SER A 62 -0.60 17.16 -29.22
N ASP A 63 -0.54 16.67 -27.96
CA ASP A 63 -0.20 17.47 -26.79
C ASP A 63 1.30 17.37 -26.44
N PRO A 64 2.12 18.42 -26.69
CA PRO A 64 3.55 18.41 -26.36
C PRO A 64 3.85 18.19 -24.88
N LEU A 65 2.97 18.64 -23.98
CA LEU A 65 3.12 18.44 -22.55
C LEU A 65 2.91 16.97 -22.16
N HIS A 66 2.09 16.24 -22.92
CA HIS A 66 1.89 14.81 -22.73
C HIS A 66 3.14 14.01 -23.15
N TRP A 67 3.77 14.38 -24.27
CA TRP A 67 5.06 13.82 -24.68
C TRP A 67 6.15 14.10 -23.65
N LYS A 68 6.22 15.33 -23.13
CA LYS A 68 7.16 15.68 -22.06
C LYS A 68 6.93 14.82 -20.83
N MET A 69 5.67 14.58 -20.42
CA MET A 69 5.36 13.69 -19.31
C MET A 69 5.88 12.27 -19.56
N GLY A 70 5.72 11.74 -20.78
CA GLY A 70 6.28 10.44 -21.15
C GLY A 70 7.81 10.37 -21.01
N LEU A 71 8.52 11.42 -21.45
CA LEU A 71 9.98 11.53 -21.27
C LEU A 71 10.37 11.66 -19.79
N ASP A 72 9.62 12.42 -19.01
CA ASP A 72 9.83 12.57 -17.56
C ASP A 72 9.60 11.23 -16.84
N ILE A 73 8.64 10.40 -17.26
CA ILE A 73 8.45 9.03 -16.74
C ILE A 73 9.71 8.18 -16.98
N MET A 74 10.22 8.17 -18.20
CA MET A 74 11.43 7.40 -18.52
C MET A 74 12.66 7.89 -17.73
N ARG A 75 12.80 9.20 -17.61
CA ARG A 75 13.87 9.84 -16.81
C ARG A 75 13.75 9.49 -15.34
N PHE A 76 12.54 9.52 -14.79
CA PHE A 76 12.28 9.13 -13.42
C PHE A 76 12.66 7.68 -13.16
N HIS A 77 12.24 6.76 -14.04
CA HIS A 77 12.61 5.34 -13.93
C HIS A 77 14.13 5.13 -13.94
N LYS A 78 14.86 5.93 -14.72
CA LYS A 78 16.34 5.87 -14.73
C LYS A 78 16.92 6.34 -13.41
N LEU A 79 16.53 7.51 -12.92
CA LEU A 79 17.01 8.08 -11.66
C LEU A 79 16.66 7.20 -10.46
N ALA A 80 15.45 6.64 -10.44
CA ALA A 80 15.03 5.75 -9.37
C ALA A 80 15.85 4.45 -9.29
N LYS A 81 16.37 3.97 -10.42
CA LYS A 81 17.29 2.81 -10.44
C LYS A 81 18.69 3.15 -9.92
N GLU A 82 19.13 4.39 -10.05
CA GLU A 82 20.42 4.87 -9.55
C GLU A 82 20.44 5.00 -8.01
N LYS A 83 19.24 4.96 -7.37
CA LYS A 83 19.06 4.96 -5.91
C LYS A 83 19.87 6.01 -5.14
N ASN A 84 19.85 7.25 -5.60
CA ASN A 84 20.49 8.36 -4.89
C ASN A 84 19.56 9.60 -4.81
N PRO A 85 18.42 9.52 -4.11
CA PRO A 85 17.50 10.64 -3.98
C PRO A 85 17.94 11.67 -2.91
N GLY A 86 18.95 11.36 -2.09
CA GLY A 86 19.26 12.14 -0.89
C GLY A 86 18.13 12.09 0.15
N GLU A 87 18.19 12.94 1.16
CA GLU A 87 17.16 13.07 2.21
C GLU A 87 15.97 13.95 1.77
N SER A 88 15.62 13.96 0.47
CA SER A 88 14.58 14.82 -0.07
C SER A 88 13.20 14.18 0.01
N THR A 89 12.17 15.00 0.16
CA THR A 89 10.78 14.61 -0.08
C THR A 89 10.50 14.44 -1.58
N VAL A 90 9.38 13.83 -1.92
CA VAL A 90 8.92 13.71 -3.32
C VAL A 90 8.87 15.07 -4.00
N ASP A 91 8.28 16.07 -3.34
CA ASP A 91 8.14 17.40 -3.90
C ASP A 91 9.49 18.12 -4.12
N GLU A 92 10.38 18.01 -3.15
CA GLU A 92 11.74 18.57 -3.23
C GLU A 92 12.57 17.90 -4.32
N PHE A 93 12.51 16.56 -4.41
CA PHE A 93 13.20 15.80 -5.45
C PHE A 93 12.73 16.20 -6.85
N LEU A 94 11.41 16.29 -7.06
CA LEU A 94 10.86 16.69 -8.36
C LEU A 94 11.28 18.11 -8.76
N LYS A 95 11.29 19.02 -7.79
CA LYS A 95 11.75 20.40 -8.00
C LYS A 95 13.23 20.47 -8.31
N LEU A 96 14.09 19.79 -7.52
CA LEU A 96 15.53 19.75 -7.70
C LEU A 96 15.93 19.23 -9.08
N HIS A 97 15.27 18.18 -9.53
CA HIS A 97 15.55 17.57 -10.82
C HIS A 97 14.79 18.19 -12.00
N GLY A 98 13.98 19.24 -11.78
CA GLY A 98 13.30 19.97 -12.85
C GLY A 98 12.25 19.15 -13.60
N PHE A 99 11.51 18.29 -12.90
CA PHE A 99 10.40 17.57 -13.48
C PHE A 99 9.23 18.49 -13.83
N GLY A 100 8.54 18.20 -14.93
CA GLY A 100 7.41 19.00 -15.36
C GLY A 100 6.16 18.84 -14.49
N ASN A 101 5.36 19.91 -14.37
CA ASN A 101 4.11 19.86 -13.59
C ASN A 101 3.14 18.76 -14.06
N ARG A 102 3.10 18.47 -15.37
CA ARG A 102 2.26 17.39 -15.92
C ARG A 102 2.68 16.02 -15.36
N PHE A 103 4.00 15.76 -15.26
CA PHE A 103 4.52 14.54 -14.65
C PHE A 103 4.17 14.48 -13.17
N LYS A 104 4.40 15.57 -12.43
CA LYS A 104 4.06 15.66 -11.00
C LYS A 104 2.57 15.39 -10.78
N GLU A 105 1.71 16.25 -11.33
CA GLU A 105 0.27 16.31 -11.01
C GLU A 105 -0.57 15.21 -11.67
N CYS A 106 -0.11 14.68 -12.82
CA CYS A 106 -0.89 13.72 -13.59
C CYS A 106 -0.29 12.31 -13.61
N PHE A 107 0.90 12.08 -13.06
CA PHE A 107 1.51 10.75 -13.00
C PHE A 107 1.94 10.38 -11.58
N LEU A 108 2.99 11.02 -11.02
CA LEU A 108 3.62 10.54 -9.81
C LEU A 108 2.74 10.74 -8.57
N LEU A 109 2.17 11.93 -8.37
CA LEU A 109 1.30 12.17 -7.21
C LEU A 109 0.03 11.31 -7.23
N PRO A 110 -0.72 11.17 -8.35
CA PRO A 110 -1.86 10.26 -8.40
C PRO A 110 -1.49 8.79 -8.20
N LEU A 111 -0.34 8.35 -8.74
CA LEU A 111 0.15 6.98 -8.54
C LEU A 111 0.42 6.71 -7.06
N GLY A 112 1.16 7.60 -6.40
CA GLY A 112 1.46 7.46 -4.99
C GLY A 112 0.22 7.56 -4.12
N ALA A 113 -0.65 8.53 -4.37
CA ALA A 113 -1.92 8.66 -3.64
C ALA A 113 -2.78 7.39 -3.73
N ALA A 114 -2.81 6.73 -4.91
CA ALA A 114 -3.53 5.47 -5.10
C ALA A 114 -2.86 4.29 -4.35
N LEU A 115 -1.52 4.22 -4.35
CA LEU A 115 -0.77 3.15 -3.70
C LEU A 115 -0.87 3.21 -2.17
N TRP A 116 -0.80 4.42 -1.60
CA TRP A 116 -0.81 4.62 -0.13
C TRP A 116 -2.15 5.12 0.41
N SER A 117 -3.20 5.20 -0.41
CA SER A 117 -4.54 5.65 -0.01
C SER A 117 -4.52 6.99 0.73
N CYS A 118 -3.68 7.92 0.29
CA CYS A 118 -3.50 9.24 0.89
C CYS A 118 -3.81 10.36 -0.12
N SER A 119 -3.86 11.62 0.35
CA SER A 119 -3.99 12.76 -0.55
C SER A 119 -2.70 12.99 -1.35
N THR A 120 -2.82 13.58 -2.54
CA THR A 120 -1.66 13.94 -3.36
C THR A 120 -0.71 14.91 -2.65
N THR A 121 -1.25 15.84 -1.86
CA THR A 121 -0.45 16.76 -1.04
C THR A 121 0.40 15.99 -0.03
N ARG A 122 -0.23 15.05 0.69
CA ARG A 122 0.49 14.25 1.69
C ARG A 122 1.55 13.35 1.07
N PHE A 123 1.27 12.76 -0.08
CA PHE A 123 2.25 11.95 -0.80
C PHE A 123 3.48 12.79 -1.23
N GLY A 124 3.30 14.07 -1.56
CA GLY A 124 4.39 15.00 -1.87
C GLY A 124 5.41 15.15 -0.73
N GLU A 125 5.00 14.92 0.51
CA GLU A 125 5.83 15.00 1.72
C GLU A 125 6.57 13.69 2.05
N PHE A 126 6.30 12.59 1.33
CA PHE A 126 6.95 11.30 1.58
C PHE A 126 8.45 11.38 1.27
N PRO A 127 9.30 10.66 2.03
CA PRO A 127 10.70 10.50 1.70
C PRO A 127 10.84 9.84 0.32
N MET A 128 11.61 10.48 -0.58
CA MET A 128 11.75 9.97 -1.94
C MET A 128 12.46 8.63 -2.00
N GLU A 129 13.41 8.38 -1.11
CA GLU A 129 14.07 7.08 -0.96
C GLU A 129 13.09 5.95 -0.71
N PHE A 130 12.16 6.14 0.22
CA PHE A 130 11.10 5.16 0.52
C PHE A 130 10.23 4.85 -0.71
N VAL A 131 9.87 5.90 -1.47
CA VAL A 131 9.06 5.73 -2.69
C VAL A 131 9.84 4.97 -3.77
N MET A 132 11.12 5.32 -3.99
CA MET A 132 11.96 4.64 -4.97
C MET A 132 12.20 3.17 -4.62
N ASP A 133 12.48 2.88 -3.37
CA ASP A 133 12.69 1.50 -2.90
C ASP A 133 11.41 0.67 -3.04
N PHE A 134 10.26 1.23 -2.70
CA PHE A 134 8.99 0.56 -2.90
C PHE A 134 8.74 0.24 -4.38
N LEU A 135 8.89 1.23 -5.26
CA LEU A 135 8.67 1.04 -6.70
C LEU A 135 9.66 0.04 -7.31
N ALA A 136 10.91 0.06 -6.87
CA ALA A 136 11.94 -0.89 -7.29
C ALA A 136 11.62 -2.32 -6.81
N ASN A 137 11.28 -2.48 -5.54
CA ASN A 137 10.95 -3.76 -4.93
C ASN A 137 9.73 -4.42 -5.59
N HIS A 138 8.72 -3.62 -5.95
CA HIS A 138 7.51 -4.08 -6.66
C HIS A 138 7.68 -4.14 -8.19
N GLN A 139 8.91 -3.95 -8.70
CA GLN A 139 9.24 -3.98 -10.13
C GLN A 139 8.40 -3.00 -10.98
N MET A 140 7.91 -1.93 -10.37
CA MET A 140 7.10 -0.91 -11.05
C MET A 140 7.93 0.04 -11.92
N LEU A 141 9.26 0.05 -11.74
CA LEU A 141 10.22 0.80 -12.58
C LEU A 141 10.61 0.06 -13.87
N GLN A 142 10.03 -1.11 -14.12
CA GLN A 142 10.31 -1.92 -15.32
C GLN A 142 9.20 -1.72 -16.34
N VAL A 143 9.62 -1.68 -17.62
CA VAL A 143 8.68 -1.62 -18.76
C VAL A 143 8.34 -3.02 -19.27
N ALA A 144 9.29 -3.97 -19.15
CA ALA A 144 9.18 -5.38 -19.51
C ALA A 144 9.39 -6.27 -18.29
N ASP A 145 9.04 -7.53 -18.39
CA ASP A 145 9.23 -8.57 -17.36
C ASP A 145 8.61 -8.22 -16.01
N ARG A 146 7.45 -7.58 -16.05
CA ARG A 146 6.69 -7.27 -14.83
C ARG A 146 6.14 -8.54 -14.18
N PRO A 147 6.07 -8.61 -12.84
CA PRO A 147 5.51 -9.77 -12.16
C PRO A 147 4.04 -9.99 -12.56
N VAL A 148 3.66 -11.26 -12.64
CA VAL A 148 2.25 -11.62 -12.86
C VAL A 148 1.48 -11.34 -11.57
N TRP A 149 0.60 -10.36 -11.62
CA TRP A 149 -0.30 -10.08 -10.53
C TRP A 149 -1.43 -11.10 -10.48
N ARG A 150 -1.87 -11.40 -9.27
CA ARG A 150 -2.89 -12.41 -9.01
C ARG A 150 -3.95 -11.86 -8.06
N VAL A 151 -5.17 -12.39 -8.19
CA VAL A 151 -6.29 -12.16 -7.27
C VAL A 151 -6.80 -13.52 -6.79
N LEU A 152 -7.46 -13.52 -5.65
CA LEU A 152 -8.08 -14.74 -5.14
C LEU A 152 -9.36 -15.06 -5.92
N LYS A 153 -9.55 -16.32 -6.29
CA LYS A 153 -10.82 -16.78 -6.86
C LYS A 153 -11.91 -16.68 -5.80
N GLY A 154 -12.97 -15.94 -6.08
CA GLY A 154 -14.06 -15.68 -5.14
C GLY A 154 -13.80 -14.57 -4.11
N GLY A 155 -12.68 -13.86 -4.23
CA GLY A 155 -12.33 -12.71 -3.38
C GLY A 155 -11.63 -13.07 -2.07
N SER A 156 -11.21 -12.06 -1.33
CA SER A 156 -10.42 -12.23 -0.10
C SER A 156 -11.15 -12.97 1.02
N ARG A 157 -12.48 -12.94 1.01
CA ARG A 157 -13.28 -13.68 1.99
C ARG A 157 -12.99 -15.18 1.98
N THR A 158 -12.60 -15.76 0.85
CA THR A 158 -12.34 -17.19 0.72
C THR A 158 -11.26 -17.70 1.67
N TYR A 159 -10.12 -17.01 1.79
CA TYR A 159 -9.10 -17.41 2.76
C TYR A 159 -9.49 -17.07 4.20
N VAL A 160 -10.22 -15.99 4.42
CA VAL A 160 -10.73 -15.63 5.75
C VAL A 160 -11.66 -16.74 6.28
N ASP A 161 -12.62 -17.18 5.48
CA ASP A 161 -13.56 -18.26 5.85
C ASP A 161 -12.80 -19.58 6.15
N LYS A 162 -11.74 -19.88 5.39
CA LYS A 162 -10.86 -21.04 5.66
C LYS A 162 -10.12 -20.91 6.99
N ILE A 163 -9.56 -19.76 7.31
CA ILE A 163 -8.91 -19.51 8.60
C ILE A 163 -9.93 -19.63 9.74
N VAL A 164 -11.06 -18.94 9.60
CA VAL A 164 -12.13 -18.97 10.62
C VAL A 164 -12.60 -20.38 10.90
N SER A 165 -12.80 -21.22 9.86
CA SER A 165 -13.19 -22.61 10.04
C SER A 165 -12.19 -23.45 10.87
N GLN A 166 -10.91 -23.10 10.83
CA GLN A 166 -9.86 -23.78 11.61
C GLN A 166 -9.74 -23.25 13.05
N LEU A 167 -10.19 -22.02 13.31
CA LEU A 167 -10.15 -21.42 14.65
C LEU A 167 -11.23 -21.98 15.58
N SER A 168 -12.30 -22.57 15.04
CA SER A 168 -13.40 -23.16 15.81
C SER A 168 -13.92 -22.17 16.90
N ASN A 169 -13.89 -22.59 18.18
CA ASN A 169 -14.31 -21.81 19.34
C ASN A 169 -13.29 -20.76 19.82
N ARG A 170 -12.16 -20.61 19.17
CA ARG A 170 -11.12 -19.62 19.52
C ARG A 170 -11.40 -18.23 18.98
N LEU A 171 -12.39 -18.08 18.10
CA LEU A 171 -12.79 -16.81 17.53
C LEU A 171 -13.92 -16.18 18.37
N ARG A 172 -13.70 -14.97 18.87
CA ARG A 172 -14.73 -14.14 19.50
C ARG A 172 -15.02 -12.92 18.64
N LEU A 173 -16.24 -12.84 18.14
CA LEU A 173 -16.75 -11.65 17.44
C LEU A 173 -17.43 -10.72 18.46
N ASN A 174 -17.55 -9.45 18.09
CA ASN A 174 -18.16 -8.40 18.93
C ASN A 174 -17.51 -8.28 20.33
N ALA A 175 -16.21 -8.60 20.42
CA ALA A 175 -15.42 -8.55 21.64
C ALA A 175 -14.35 -7.45 21.51
N ALA A 176 -14.80 -6.20 21.41
CA ALA A 176 -13.90 -5.06 21.36
C ALA A 176 -13.05 -4.98 22.62
N VAL A 177 -11.72 -5.02 22.48
CA VAL A 177 -10.80 -4.81 23.61
C VAL A 177 -10.80 -3.33 23.94
N GLN A 178 -10.95 -3.01 25.22
CA GLN A 178 -10.90 -1.64 25.73
C GLN A 178 -9.51 -1.25 26.22
N LYS A 179 -8.80 -2.19 26.83
CA LYS A 179 -7.50 -1.94 27.46
C LYS A 179 -6.62 -3.17 27.45
N VAL A 180 -5.33 -2.96 27.26
CA VAL A 180 -4.28 -3.99 27.32
C VAL A 180 -3.31 -3.62 28.43
N THR A 181 -3.28 -4.43 29.50
CA THR A 181 -2.41 -4.22 30.66
C THR A 181 -1.35 -5.30 30.73
N ARG A 182 -0.08 -4.92 30.69
CA ARG A 182 1.05 -5.85 30.82
C ARG A 182 1.47 -5.98 32.30
N THR A 183 1.64 -7.20 32.72
CA THR A 183 2.31 -7.54 33.97
C THR A 183 3.69 -8.14 33.68
N LYS A 184 4.45 -8.54 34.68
CA LYS A 184 5.76 -9.19 34.47
C LYS A 184 5.65 -10.56 33.77
N GLU A 185 4.52 -11.25 33.92
CA GLU A 185 4.36 -12.64 33.50
C GLU A 185 3.25 -12.79 32.44
N ARG A 186 2.29 -11.87 32.37
CA ARG A 186 1.07 -12.02 31.57
C ARG A 186 0.56 -10.71 31.02
N VAL A 187 -0.36 -10.80 30.06
CA VAL A 187 -1.09 -9.66 29.49
C VAL A 187 -2.58 -9.83 29.78
N GLU A 188 -3.19 -8.83 30.40
CA GLU A 188 -4.63 -8.76 30.65
C GLU A 188 -5.33 -7.90 29.59
N LEU A 189 -6.40 -8.43 29.02
CA LEU A 189 -7.33 -7.71 28.15
C LEU A 189 -8.59 -7.39 28.94
N SER A 190 -8.97 -6.10 29.01
CA SER A 190 -10.23 -5.66 29.61
C SER A 190 -11.25 -5.34 28.51
N PHE A 191 -12.52 -5.63 28.78
CA PHE A 191 -13.63 -5.43 27.86
C PHE A 191 -14.63 -4.39 28.41
N PRO A 192 -15.47 -3.77 27.55
CA PRO A 192 -16.45 -2.75 27.96
C PRO A 192 -17.50 -3.24 28.97
N ASP A 193 -17.79 -4.53 29.00
CA ASP A 193 -18.72 -5.16 29.94
C ASP A 193 -18.14 -5.36 31.34
N GLY A 194 -16.92 -4.88 31.59
CA GLY A 194 -16.22 -5.01 32.88
C GLY A 194 -15.52 -6.36 33.06
N THR A 195 -15.61 -7.27 32.11
CA THR A 195 -14.87 -8.54 32.16
C THR A 195 -13.42 -8.37 31.76
N SER A 196 -12.55 -9.29 32.16
CA SER A 196 -11.16 -9.37 31.71
C SER A 196 -10.74 -10.80 31.39
N GLN A 197 -9.71 -10.94 30.57
CA GLN A 197 -9.05 -12.20 30.24
C GLN A 197 -7.55 -12.03 30.22
N THR A 198 -6.83 -13.06 30.69
CA THR A 198 -5.38 -13.05 30.77
C THR A 198 -4.78 -14.03 29.77
N PHE A 199 -3.70 -13.60 29.12
CA PHE A 199 -2.97 -14.36 28.12
C PHE A 199 -1.46 -14.30 28.41
N ASP A 200 -0.70 -15.25 27.91
CA ASP A 200 0.76 -15.21 28.00
C ASP A 200 1.32 -14.11 27.11
N GLU A 201 0.78 -13.98 25.89
CA GLU A 201 1.17 -12.97 24.90
C GLU A 201 -0.03 -12.42 24.14
N VAL A 202 0.09 -11.21 23.61
CA VAL A 202 -0.93 -10.54 22.80
C VAL A 202 -0.30 -9.90 21.58
N ILE A 203 -0.89 -10.15 20.41
CA ILE A 203 -0.55 -9.49 19.15
C ILE A 203 -1.64 -8.48 18.81
N LEU A 204 -1.27 -7.20 18.71
CA LEU A 204 -2.16 -6.12 18.29
C LEU A 204 -2.12 -5.99 16.76
N ALA A 205 -3.11 -6.54 16.07
CA ALA A 205 -3.25 -6.47 14.62
C ALA A 205 -4.25 -5.36 14.22
N CYS A 206 -4.04 -4.15 14.70
CA CYS A 206 -4.85 -2.97 14.41
C CYS A 206 -3.95 -1.79 14.01
N HIS A 207 -4.53 -0.63 13.67
CA HIS A 207 -3.76 0.56 13.35
C HIS A 207 -2.91 1.02 14.52
N ALA A 208 -1.75 1.63 14.24
CA ALA A 208 -0.77 2.03 15.24
C ALA A 208 -1.35 3.00 16.31
N ASP A 209 -2.15 3.96 15.88
CA ASP A 209 -2.86 4.90 16.76
C ASP A 209 -3.90 4.18 17.65
N GLN A 210 -4.57 3.16 17.12
CA GLN A 210 -5.50 2.32 17.89
C GLN A 210 -4.75 1.46 18.90
N ALA A 211 -3.64 0.83 18.49
CA ALA A 211 -2.78 0.06 19.40
C ALA A 211 -2.30 0.93 20.56
N LEU A 212 -1.83 2.14 20.27
CA LEU A 212 -1.36 3.07 21.31
C LEU A 212 -2.47 3.43 22.32
N ARG A 213 -3.71 3.61 21.86
CA ARG A 213 -4.85 3.89 22.74
C ARG A 213 -5.22 2.70 23.63
N LEU A 214 -4.98 1.47 23.17
CA LEU A 214 -5.30 0.26 23.93
C LEU A 214 -4.26 -0.02 25.02
N ILE A 215 -2.99 0.29 24.82
CA ILE A 215 -1.91 -0.02 25.77
C ILE A 215 -2.03 0.86 27.02
N ALA A 216 -2.23 0.24 28.17
CA ALA A 216 -2.44 0.94 29.45
C ALA A 216 -1.24 1.81 29.88
N SER A 217 -0.03 1.31 29.67
CA SER A 217 1.22 1.96 30.07
C SER A 217 2.26 1.76 28.96
N PRO A 218 2.15 2.53 27.84
CA PRO A 218 3.12 2.44 26.77
C PRO A 218 4.46 3.02 27.22
N SER A 219 5.56 2.42 26.76
CA SER A 219 6.91 2.97 26.97
C SER A 219 7.11 4.23 26.11
N THR A 220 8.17 4.98 26.39
CA THR A 220 8.54 6.16 25.59
C THR A 220 8.78 5.79 24.14
N ASP A 221 9.43 4.66 23.88
CA ASP A 221 9.72 4.17 22.54
C ASP A 221 8.45 3.75 21.79
N GLU A 222 7.52 3.05 22.46
CA GLU A 222 6.23 2.69 21.88
C GLU A 222 5.41 3.93 21.53
N VAL A 223 5.40 4.94 22.40
CA VAL A 223 4.74 6.21 22.10
C VAL A 223 5.38 6.90 20.90
N GLY A 224 6.71 6.95 20.85
CA GLY A 224 7.44 7.55 19.73
C GLY A 224 7.17 6.84 18.42
N LEU A 225 7.31 5.51 18.41
CA LEU A 225 7.11 4.71 17.20
C LEU A 225 5.65 4.70 16.71
N LEU A 226 4.70 4.41 17.60
CA LEU A 226 3.29 4.29 17.22
C LEU A 226 2.67 5.62 16.81
N LYS A 227 3.15 6.75 17.31
CA LYS A 227 2.74 8.09 16.88
C LYS A 227 3.33 8.52 15.52
N SER A 228 4.41 7.90 15.08
CA SER A 228 5.03 8.24 13.79
C SER A 228 4.22 7.72 12.59
N PHE A 229 3.27 6.82 12.81
CA PHE A 229 2.30 6.40 11.80
C PHE A 229 1.11 7.37 11.80
N PRO A 230 0.91 8.10 10.70
CA PRO A 230 -0.14 9.12 10.60
C PRO A 230 -1.52 8.51 10.41
#